data_1a8cdbf20e7fa5454997b879eadea2e7
#
_entry.id   1a8cdbf20e7fa5454997b879eadea2e7
#
_cell.length_a   1.000
_cell.length_b   1.000
_cell.length_c   1.000
_cell.angle_alpha   90.00
_cell.angle_beta   90.00
_cell.angle_gamma   90.00
#
_symmetry.space_group_name_H-M   'P 1'
#
loop_
_entity.id
_entity.type
_entity.pdbx_description
1 polymer ?
#
loop_
_entity_poly.entity_id
_entity_poly.type
_entity_poly.pdbx_seq_one_letter_code
_entity_poly.pdbx_strand_id
1 'polypeptide(L)' 'MTTSDLVEKLCEEQNISISELARRVGQSRQNFSKKLKRDTLTIDELKAIADALGVTFEQSFTLPDGTQLKIEN' A
#
# COMPACT_ATOMS: atom_id res chain seq x y z
N MET A 1 1.95 3.61 13.17
CA MET A 1 1.63 2.69 12.06
C MET A 1 2.51 3.03 10.87
N THR A 2 3.23 2.04 10.35
CA THR A 2 4.08 2.22 9.18
C THR A 2 3.27 1.95 7.91
N THR A 3 3.85 2.28 6.74
CA THR A 3 3.27 1.93 5.45
C THR A 3 3.10 0.41 5.33
N SER A 4 4.09 -0.35 5.80
CA SER A 4 4.00 -1.82 5.80
C SER A 4 2.84 -2.32 6.65
N ASP A 5 2.62 -1.71 7.81
CA ASP A 5 1.48 -2.05 8.67
C ASP A 5 0.15 -1.82 7.96
N LEU A 6 0.05 -0.71 7.21
CA LEU A 6 -1.14 -0.42 6.41
C LEU A 6 -1.39 -1.48 5.36
N VAL A 7 -0.34 -1.90 4.64
CA VAL A 7 -0.45 -2.93 3.61
C VAL A 7 -0.87 -4.26 4.22
N GLU A 8 -0.28 -4.65 5.35
CA GLU A 8 -0.64 -5.88 6.05
C GLU A 8 -2.10 -5.85 6.49
N LYS A 9 -2.54 -4.73 7.04
CA LYS A 9 -3.93 -4.56 7.46
C LYS A 9 -4.88 -4.62 6.27
N LEU A 10 -4.51 -4.02 5.16
CA LEU A 10 -5.31 -4.09 3.92
C LEU A 10 -5.47 -5.54 3.46
N CYS A 11 -4.41 -6.34 3.50
CA CYS A 11 -4.47 -7.75 3.15
C CYS A 11 -5.43 -8.50 4.07
N GLU A 12 -5.40 -8.23 5.38
CA GLU A 12 -6.34 -8.83 6.33
C GLU A 12 -7.78 -8.48 5.98
N GLU A 13 -8.07 -7.22 5.70
CA GLU A 13 -9.41 -6.76 5.34
C GLU A 13 -9.90 -7.39 4.05
N GLN A 14 -9.00 -7.64 3.10
CA GLN A 14 -9.33 -8.24 1.81
C GLN A 14 -9.25 -9.77 1.82
N ASN A 15 -8.89 -10.38 2.94
CA ASN A 15 -8.76 -11.83 3.10
C ASN A 15 -7.77 -12.45 2.10
N ILE A 16 -6.65 -11.81 1.88
CA ILE A 16 -5.59 -12.33 1.02
C ILE A 16 -4.27 -12.40 1.79
N SER A 17 -3.38 -13.28 1.34
CA SER A 17 -2.04 -13.38 1.91
C SER A 17 -1.11 -12.36 1.25
N ILE A 18 0.01 -12.08 1.92
CA ILE A 18 1.07 -11.24 1.34
C ILE A 18 1.61 -11.91 0.07
N SER A 19 1.72 -13.24 0.05
CA SER A 19 2.15 -13.97 -1.16
C SER A 19 1.21 -13.73 -2.33
N GLU A 20 -0.09 -13.74 -2.08
CA GLU A 20 -1.07 -13.50 -3.13
C GLU A 20 -0.99 -12.06 -3.63
N LEU A 21 -0.82 -11.10 -2.73
CA LEU A 21 -0.68 -9.71 -3.12
C LEU A 21 0.58 -9.52 -3.97
N ALA A 22 1.70 -10.10 -3.57
CA ALA A 22 2.94 -10.04 -4.34
C ALA A 22 2.71 -10.54 -5.77
N ARG A 23 2.04 -11.68 -5.91
CA ARG A 23 1.72 -12.26 -7.21
C ARG A 23 0.89 -11.29 -8.06
N ARG A 24 -0.12 -10.67 -7.46
CA ARG A 24 -1.02 -9.76 -8.18
C ARG A 24 -0.32 -8.50 -8.67
N VAL A 25 0.69 -8.03 -7.95
CA VAL A 25 1.45 -6.84 -8.38
C VAL A 25 2.70 -7.20 -9.18
N GLY A 26 2.88 -8.48 -9.53
CA GLY A 26 3.96 -8.92 -10.39
C GLY A 26 5.33 -8.99 -9.73
N GLN A 27 5.37 -9.14 -8.41
CA GLN A 27 6.61 -9.24 -7.65
C GLN A 27 6.76 -10.64 -7.06
N SER A 28 8.00 -11.07 -6.83
CA SER A 28 8.23 -12.29 -6.10
C SER A 28 7.89 -12.07 -4.62
N ARG A 29 7.47 -13.15 -3.95
CA ARG A 29 7.17 -13.09 -2.52
C ARG A 29 8.37 -12.59 -1.72
N GLN A 30 9.57 -13.06 -2.07
CA GLN A 30 10.79 -12.69 -1.35
C GLN A 30 11.08 -11.20 -1.47
N ASN A 31 11.00 -10.65 -2.68
CA ASN A 31 11.24 -9.22 -2.88
C ASN A 31 10.20 -8.37 -2.17
N PHE A 32 8.94 -8.76 -2.28
CA PHE A 32 7.85 -8.03 -1.65
C PHE A 32 7.99 -8.05 -0.12
N SER A 33 8.31 -9.22 0.45
CA SER A 33 8.52 -9.36 1.90
C SER A 33 9.70 -8.52 2.39
N LYS A 34 10.79 -8.45 1.62
CA LYS A 34 11.93 -7.61 1.97
C LYS A 34 11.55 -6.14 2.01
N LYS A 35 10.78 -5.68 1.03
CA LYS A 35 10.33 -4.29 0.99
C LYS A 35 9.42 -3.97 2.17
N LEU A 36 8.55 -4.88 2.54
CA LEU A 36 7.71 -4.71 3.72
C LEU A 36 8.53 -4.62 5.00
N LYS A 37 9.51 -5.51 5.17
CA LYS A 37 10.39 -5.50 6.34
C LYS A 37 11.16 -4.19 6.48
N ARG A 38 11.63 -3.66 5.36
CA ARG A 38 12.42 -2.42 5.32
C ARG A 38 11.57 -1.18 5.27
N ASP A 39 10.26 -1.34 5.09
CA ASP A 39 9.31 -0.24 4.92
C ASP A 39 9.74 0.69 3.76
N THR A 40 10.10 0.08 2.63
CA THR A 40 10.64 0.77 1.47
C THR A 40 9.74 0.71 0.24
N LEU A 41 8.45 0.46 0.42
CA LEU A 41 7.50 0.50 -0.70
C LEU A 41 7.42 1.91 -1.26
N THR A 42 7.52 2.02 -2.58
CA THR A 42 7.40 3.30 -3.26
C THR A 42 5.94 3.69 -3.46
N ILE A 43 5.71 4.96 -3.79
CA ILE A 43 4.37 5.44 -4.12
C ILE A 43 3.79 4.65 -5.30
N ASP A 44 4.60 4.40 -6.34
CA ASP A 44 4.15 3.62 -7.50
C ASP A 44 3.74 2.21 -7.11
N GLU A 45 4.46 1.60 -6.17
CA GLU A 45 4.11 0.27 -5.66
C GLU A 45 2.81 0.30 -4.86
N LEU A 46 2.59 1.34 -4.08
CA LEU A 46 1.33 1.51 -3.34
C LEU A 46 0.14 1.70 -4.28
N LYS A 47 0.34 2.44 -5.37
CA LYS A 47 -0.69 2.60 -6.41
C LYS A 47 -0.99 1.27 -7.10
N ALA A 48 0.03 0.48 -7.40
CA ALA A 48 -0.15 -0.83 -7.99
C ALA A 48 -0.93 -1.76 -7.06
N ILE A 49 -0.67 -1.70 -5.76
CA ILE A 49 -1.42 -2.46 -4.76
C ILE A 49 -2.89 -2.04 -4.77
N ALA A 50 -3.15 -0.75 -4.78
CA ALA A 50 -4.53 -0.23 -4.81
C ALA A 50 -5.26 -0.71 -6.05
N ASP A 51 -4.62 -0.63 -7.22
CA ASP A 51 -5.22 -1.09 -8.47
C ASP A 51 -5.50 -2.59 -8.43
N ALA A 52 -4.56 -3.39 -7.92
CA ALA A 52 -4.71 -4.84 -7.86
C ALA A 52 -5.87 -5.27 -6.97
N LEU A 53 -6.14 -4.50 -5.92
CA LEU A 53 -7.19 -4.84 -4.95
C LEU A 53 -8.49 -4.04 -5.16
N GLY A 54 -8.53 -3.16 -6.14
CA GLY A 54 -9.73 -2.37 -6.43
C GLY A 54 -10.05 -1.36 -5.33
N VAL A 55 -9.04 -0.87 -4.62
CA VAL A 55 -9.21 0.15 -3.58
C VAL A 55 -8.52 1.44 -4.00
N THR A 56 -8.84 2.54 -3.33
CA THR A 56 -8.25 3.83 -3.63
C THR A 56 -7.08 4.11 -2.69
N PHE A 57 -5.95 4.54 -3.24
CA PHE A 57 -4.83 5.02 -2.46
C PHE A 57 -4.79 6.55 -2.56
N GLU A 58 -4.75 7.20 -1.41
CA GLU A 58 -4.72 8.67 -1.33
C GLU A 58 -3.49 9.13 -0.56
N GLN A 59 -2.91 10.23 -1.01
CA GLN A 59 -1.89 10.96 -0.28
C GLN A 59 -2.45 12.33 0.07
N SER A 60 -2.21 12.79 1.29
CA SER A 60 -2.73 14.08 1.70
C SER A 60 -1.80 14.79 2.67
N PHE A 61 -1.87 16.13 2.65
CA PHE A 61 -1.35 16.98 3.72
C PHE A 61 -2.55 17.65 4.37
N THR A 62 -2.54 17.72 5.70
CA THR A 62 -3.54 18.47 6.45
C THR A 62 -2.90 19.75 6.99
N LEU A 63 -3.43 20.89 6.59
CA LEU A 63 -2.93 22.18 7.04
C LEU A 63 -3.46 22.51 8.44
N PRO A 64 -2.83 23.46 9.17
CA PRO A 64 -3.26 23.81 10.52
C PRO A 64 -4.71 24.28 10.62
N ASP A 65 -5.28 24.80 9.55
CA ASP A 65 -6.68 25.25 9.52
C ASP A 65 -7.67 24.13 9.22
N GLY A 66 -7.19 22.88 9.07
CA GLY A 66 -8.03 21.73 8.76
C GLY A 66 -8.20 21.43 7.27
N THR A 67 -7.67 22.28 6.39
CA THR A 67 -7.72 22.05 4.95
C THR A 67 -6.86 20.86 4.58
N GLN A 68 -7.38 19.99 3.72
CA GLN A 68 -6.62 18.85 3.20
C GLN A 68 -6.27 19.03 1.74
N LEU A 69 -5.00 18.79 1.42
CA LEU A 69 -4.50 18.73 0.05
C LEU A 69 -4.26 17.26 -0.28
N LYS A 70 -4.98 16.73 -1.24
CA LYS A 70 -4.95 15.30 -1.58
C LYS A 70 -4.49 15.08 -3.00
N ILE A 71 -3.80 13.95 -3.20
CA ILE A 71 -3.57 13.38 -4.52
C ILE A 71 -4.30 12.04 -4.55
N GLU A 72 -5.22 11.88 -5.51
CA GLU A 72 -5.97 10.63 -5.66
C GLU A 72 -5.44 9.82 -6.84
N ASN A 73 -5.54 8.48 -6.71
CA ASN A 73 -5.20 7.57 -7.81
C ASN A 73 -6.25 7.62 -8.90
#